data_67ecc26dbcbe5225c39c111162d6dae2
#
_entry.id   67ecc26dbcbe5225c39c111162d6dae2
#
_cell.length_a   1.000
_cell.length_b   1.000
_cell.length_c   1.000
_cell.angle_alpha   90.00
_cell.angle_beta   90.00
_cell.angle_gamma   90.00
#
_symmetry.space_group_name_H-M   'P 1'
#
loop_
_entity.id
_entity.type
_entity.pdbx_description
1 polymer ?
#
loop_
_entity_poly.entity_id
_entity_poly.type
_entity_poly.pdbx_seq_one_letter_code
_entity_poly.pdbx_strand_id
1 'polypeptide(L)'
;MNKESRLSKRIEDKFEVVTYLDRLKYAIESGSVKINFQKNRRVDEERDRKYTNRYTMAHLFPDEDEVEALKRELSLLTVEDYIETVKDLRFPNYSEMRVFGKEYVNEDVYIKIRVELLNTTHVAGDSFILVMSFHFA
;
A
#
# COMPACT_ATOMS: atom_id res chain seq x y z
N MET A 1 26.74 -4.22 6.88
CA MET A 1 25.78 -4.22 5.77
C MET A 1 24.84 -3.05 5.94
N ASN A 2 24.76 -2.14 4.97
CA ASN A 2 23.87 -1.00 5.09
C ASN A 2 22.41 -1.39 4.80
N LYS A 3 21.47 -0.51 5.12
CA LYS A 3 20.02 -0.76 4.92
C LYS A 3 19.66 -1.07 3.48
N GLU A 4 20.34 -0.45 2.53
CA GLU A 4 20.02 -0.57 1.11
C GLU A 4 20.26 -1.98 0.58
N SER A 5 21.24 -2.70 1.12
CA SER A 5 21.55 -4.06 0.69
C SER A 5 20.47 -5.08 1.07
N ARG A 6 19.53 -4.71 1.93
CA ARG A 6 18.44 -5.59 2.38
C ARG A 6 17.19 -5.46 1.52
N LEU A 7 17.14 -4.47 0.64
CA LEU A 7 16.01 -4.22 -0.24
C LEU A 7 16.44 -4.41 -1.68
N SER A 8 15.59 -5.07 -2.46
CA SER A 8 15.76 -5.21 -3.90
C SER A 8 14.64 -4.44 -4.58
N LYS A 9 15.00 -3.49 -5.42
CA LYS A 9 14.03 -2.64 -6.12
C LYS A 9 14.04 -2.97 -7.61
N ARG A 10 12.87 -2.98 -8.22
CA ARG A 10 12.72 -3.17 -9.66
C ARG A 10 11.55 -2.36 -10.17
N ILE A 11 11.56 -2.10 -11.47
CA ILE A 11 10.44 -1.45 -12.16
C ILE A 11 9.74 -2.52 -13.00
N GLU A 12 8.48 -2.78 -12.68
CA GLU A 12 7.67 -3.70 -13.44
C GLU A 12 7.21 -3.05 -14.74
N ASP A 13 6.98 -3.84 -15.79
CA ASP A 13 6.43 -3.30 -17.01
C ASP A 13 4.95 -2.93 -16.83
N LYS A 14 4.44 -2.18 -17.79
CA LYS A 14 3.06 -1.66 -17.74
C LYS A 14 2.03 -2.79 -17.58
N PHE A 15 2.22 -3.89 -18.32
CA PHE A 15 1.29 -5.01 -18.27
C PHE A 15 1.25 -5.67 -16.89
N GLU A 16 2.41 -5.86 -16.27
CA GLU A 16 2.50 -6.41 -14.92
C GLU A 16 1.78 -5.52 -13.90
N VAL A 17 1.98 -4.22 -14.00
CA VAL A 17 1.35 -3.25 -13.09
C VAL A 17 -0.17 -3.25 -13.27
N VAL A 18 -0.64 -3.20 -14.51
CA VAL A 18 -2.09 -3.24 -14.79
C VAL A 18 -2.71 -4.52 -14.25
N THR A 19 -2.05 -5.66 -14.47
CA THR A 19 -2.55 -6.95 -13.96
C THR A 19 -2.63 -6.94 -12.43
N TYR A 20 -1.61 -6.41 -11.77
CA TYR A 20 -1.60 -6.29 -10.32
C TYR A 20 -2.76 -5.41 -9.82
N LEU A 21 -2.95 -4.25 -10.44
CA LEU A 21 -4.00 -3.32 -10.04
C LEU A 21 -5.40 -3.89 -10.28
N ASP A 22 -5.59 -4.64 -11.37
CA ASP A 22 -6.87 -5.30 -11.65
C ASP A 22 -7.19 -6.34 -10.57
N ARG A 23 -6.20 -7.12 -10.16
CA ARG A 23 -6.37 -8.10 -9.08
C ARG A 23 -6.66 -7.44 -7.74
N LEU A 24 -5.96 -6.36 -7.45
CA LEU A 24 -6.18 -5.56 -6.24
C LEU A 24 -7.60 -5.05 -6.18
N LYS A 25 -8.05 -4.43 -7.26
CA LYS A 25 -9.40 -3.89 -7.36
C LYS A 25 -10.46 -4.98 -7.22
N TYR A 26 -10.27 -6.10 -7.90
CA TYR A 26 -11.19 -7.23 -7.79
C TYR A 26 -11.28 -7.75 -6.35
N ALA A 27 -10.13 -7.92 -5.70
CA ALA A 27 -10.10 -8.40 -4.33
C ALA A 27 -10.83 -7.46 -3.36
N ILE A 28 -10.65 -6.15 -3.54
CA ILE A 28 -11.35 -5.15 -2.73
C ILE A 28 -12.86 -5.20 -2.99
N GLU A 29 -13.27 -5.20 -4.25
CA GLU A 29 -14.68 -5.18 -4.63
C GLU A 29 -15.43 -6.45 -4.22
N SER A 30 -14.74 -7.59 -4.22
CA SER A 30 -15.34 -8.87 -3.81
C SER A 30 -15.53 -8.98 -2.30
N GLY A 31 -14.90 -8.09 -1.53
CA GLY A 31 -14.95 -8.15 -0.07
C GLY A 31 -14.15 -9.28 0.54
N SER A 32 -13.29 -9.93 -0.26
CA SER A 32 -12.53 -11.10 0.19
C SER A 32 -11.23 -10.76 0.93
N VAL A 33 -10.87 -9.49 1.00
CA VAL A 33 -9.63 -9.05 1.66
C VAL A 33 -9.92 -8.08 2.78
N LYS A 34 -9.06 -8.11 3.79
CA LYS A 34 -9.07 -7.14 4.88
C LYS A 34 -7.98 -6.10 4.65
N ILE A 35 -8.25 -4.86 5.05
CA ILE A 35 -7.25 -3.80 5.06
C ILE A 35 -6.59 -3.79 6.44
N ASN A 36 -5.26 -3.86 6.43
CA ASN A 36 -4.46 -3.68 7.63
C ASN A 36 -3.65 -2.39 7.43
N PHE A 37 -4.09 -1.32 8.08
CA PHE A 37 -3.46 -0.01 7.95
C PHE A 37 -2.51 0.24 9.12
N GLN A 38 -1.25 0.50 8.82
CA GLN A 38 -0.25 0.85 9.82
C GLN A 38 -0.35 2.33 10.18
N LYS A 39 -1.45 2.70 10.80
CA LYS A 39 -1.78 4.09 11.16
C LYS A 39 -0.73 4.72 12.06
N ASN A 40 -0.24 3.97 13.04
CA ASN A 40 0.76 4.44 14.01
C ASN A 40 2.10 3.75 13.74
N ARG A 41 2.53 3.77 12.48
CA ARG A 41 3.77 3.14 12.09
C ARG A 41 4.93 3.74 12.86
N ARG A 42 5.84 2.89 13.37
CA ARG A 42 6.92 3.28 14.25
C ARG A 42 7.83 4.36 13.67
N VAL A 43 8.11 4.29 12.36
CA VAL A 43 8.93 5.31 11.68
C VAL A 43 8.26 6.69 11.67
N ASP A 44 6.95 6.76 11.88
CA ASP A 44 6.22 8.01 11.89
C ASP A 44 6.51 8.83 13.17
N GLU A 45 7.00 8.20 14.23
CA GLU A 45 7.38 8.88 15.46
C GLU A 45 8.54 9.85 15.25
N GLU A 46 9.39 9.59 14.26
CA GLU A 46 10.56 10.41 13.93
C GLU A 46 10.29 11.41 12.81
N ARG A 47 9.08 11.42 12.26
CA ARG A 47 8.70 12.31 11.17
C ARG A 47 7.97 13.53 11.69
N ASP A 48 8.05 14.62 10.92
CA ASP A 48 7.16 15.74 11.14
C ASP A 48 5.72 15.27 11.01
N ARG A 49 4.86 15.77 11.85
CA ARG A 49 3.46 15.39 11.97
C ARG A 49 2.73 15.35 10.62
N LYS A 50 3.02 16.32 9.74
CA LYS A 50 2.40 16.43 8.43
C LYS A 50 2.65 15.19 7.54
N TYR A 51 3.78 14.52 7.72
CA TYR A 51 4.22 13.42 6.85
C TYR A 51 3.93 12.04 7.43
N THR A 52 3.02 11.95 8.38
CA THR A 52 2.63 10.66 8.98
C THR A 52 1.39 10.09 8.32
N ASN A 53 1.25 8.77 8.39
CA ASN A 53 0.04 8.08 7.93
C ASN A 53 -1.21 8.63 8.62
N ARG A 54 -1.13 8.78 9.93
CA ARG A 54 -2.25 9.24 10.74
C ARG A 54 -2.72 10.62 10.35
N TYR A 55 -1.79 11.56 10.22
CA TYR A 55 -2.13 12.94 9.86
C TYR A 55 -2.75 13.02 8.47
N THR A 56 -2.14 12.34 7.50
CA THR A 56 -2.61 12.38 6.12
C THR A 56 -4.04 11.89 5.99
N MET A 57 -4.35 10.75 6.61
CA MET A 57 -5.71 10.19 6.56
C MET A 57 -6.72 11.11 7.24
N ALA A 58 -6.36 11.67 8.39
CA ALA A 58 -7.25 12.61 9.10
C ALA A 58 -7.47 13.91 8.32
N HIS A 59 -6.44 14.36 7.60
CA HIS A 59 -6.52 15.60 6.82
C HIS A 59 -7.33 15.41 5.53
N LEU A 60 -7.12 14.31 4.81
CA LEU A 60 -7.77 14.08 3.52
C LEU A 60 -9.20 13.53 3.66
N PHE A 61 -9.44 12.71 4.67
CA PHE A 61 -10.71 11.99 4.84
C PHE A 61 -11.22 12.11 6.28
N PRO A 62 -11.46 13.35 6.76
CA PRO A 62 -11.74 13.59 8.20
C PRO A 62 -13.05 12.97 8.69
N ASP A 63 -14.03 12.82 7.81
CA ASP A 63 -15.36 12.34 8.18
C ASP A 63 -15.67 10.93 7.65
N GLU A 64 -14.64 10.22 7.21
CA GLU A 64 -14.80 8.89 6.63
C GLU A 64 -14.19 7.81 7.51
N ASP A 65 -14.76 6.61 7.42
CA ASP A 65 -14.10 5.43 7.96
C ASP A 65 -12.79 5.19 7.21
N GLU A 66 -11.69 5.04 7.91
CA GLU A 66 -10.36 4.91 7.31
C GLU A 66 -10.26 3.71 6.38
N VAL A 67 -10.81 2.57 6.78
CA VAL A 67 -10.75 1.34 5.97
C VAL A 67 -11.53 1.52 4.68
N GLU A 68 -12.72 2.11 4.75
CA GLU A 68 -13.54 2.34 3.57
C GLU A 68 -12.90 3.37 2.64
N ALA A 69 -12.31 4.43 3.20
CA ALA A 69 -11.58 5.42 2.41
C ALA A 69 -10.38 4.76 1.69
N LEU A 70 -9.60 3.95 2.39
CA LEU A 70 -8.46 3.25 1.80
C LEU A 70 -8.90 2.28 0.71
N LYS A 71 -9.96 1.52 0.92
CA LYS A 71 -10.49 0.61 -0.11
C LYS A 71 -10.83 1.36 -1.39
N ARG A 72 -11.51 2.49 -1.26
CA ARG A 72 -11.86 3.32 -2.41
C ARG A 72 -10.62 3.87 -3.10
N GLU A 73 -9.71 4.48 -2.31
CA GLU A 73 -8.53 5.14 -2.88
C GLU A 73 -7.57 4.15 -3.53
N LEU A 74 -7.36 2.99 -2.94
CA LEU A 74 -6.52 1.95 -3.55
C LEU A 74 -7.14 1.41 -4.84
N SER A 75 -8.46 1.35 -4.92
CA SER A 75 -9.15 0.92 -6.14
C SER A 75 -9.03 1.92 -7.29
N LEU A 76 -8.69 3.17 -6.98
CA LEU A 76 -8.52 4.23 -7.97
C LEU A 76 -7.09 4.37 -8.49
N LEU A 77 -6.15 3.59 -7.96
CA LEU A 77 -4.76 3.63 -8.42
C LEU A 77 -4.67 3.18 -9.88
N THR A 78 -3.82 3.88 -10.64
CA THR A 78 -3.59 3.59 -12.05
C THR A 78 -2.11 3.33 -12.31
N VAL A 79 -1.80 2.87 -13.52
CA VAL A 79 -0.41 2.60 -13.90
C VAL A 79 0.44 3.86 -13.88
N GLU A 80 -0.16 5.02 -14.11
CA GLU A 80 0.55 6.31 -14.05
C GLU A 80 1.00 6.67 -12.64
N ASP A 81 0.34 6.11 -11.62
CA ASP A 81 0.69 6.34 -10.22
C ASP A 81 1.86 5.47 -9.76
N TYR A 82 2.18 4.42 -10.51
CA TYR A 82 3.19 3.43 -10.12
C TYR A 82 4.59 4.02 -10.11
N ILE A 83 5.36 3.70 -9.07
CA ILE A 83 6.75 4.13 -8.91
C ILE A 83 7.71 2.96 -9.02
N GLU A 84 7.59 1.98 -8.12
CA GLU A 84 8.54 0.87 -8.07
C GLU A 84 7.97 -0.32 -7.28
N THR A 85 8.64 -1.46 -7.42
CA THR A 85 8.34 -2.67 -6.64
C THR A 85 9.56 -2.98 -5.78
N VAL A 86 9.32 -3.31 -4.51
CA VAL A 86 10.38 -3.51 -3.52
C VAL A 86 10.22 -4.87 -2.87
N LYS A 87 11.31 -5.63 -2.83
CA LYS A 87 11.38 -6.89 -2.09
C LYS A 87 12.26 -6.69 -0.87
N ASP A 88 11.75 -7.07 0.32
CA ASP A 88 12.53 -7.07 1.52
C ASP A 88 13.24 -8.43 1.65
N LEU A 89 14.54 -8.45 1.43
CA LEU A 89 15.33 -9.67 1.41
C LEU A 89 15.46 -10.34 2.79
N ARG A 90 15.16 -9.60 3.86
CA ARG A 90 15.13 -10.16 5.21
C ARG A 90 13.93 -11.09 5.43
N PHE A 91 12.89 -10.91 4.64
CA PHE A 91 11.62 -11.65 4.75
C PHE A 91 11.24 -12.25 3.40
N PRO A 92 11.99 -13.28 2.94
CA PRO A 92 11.80 -13.80 1.57
C PRO A 92 10.43 -14.43 1.33
N ASN A 93 9.71 -14.80 2.41
CA ASN A 93 8.39 -15.40 2.28
C ASN A 93 7.27 -14.35 2.18
N TYR A 94 7.58 -13.09 2.40
CA TYR A 94 6.58 -12.02 2.24
C TYR A 94 6.53 -11.59 0.78
N SER A 95 5.33 -11.23 0.34
CA SER A 95 5.14 -10.70 -1.00
C SER A 95 5.87 -9.38 -1.19
N GLU A 96 6.14 -9.05 -2.44
CA GLU A 96 6.73 -7.77 -2.79
C GLU A 96 5.80 -6.61 -2.44
N MET A 97 6.41 -5.48 -2.12
CA MET A 97 5.68 -4.23 -1.87
C MET A 97 5.63 -3.43 -3.16
N ARG A 98 4.52 -2.72 -3.41
CA ARG A 98 4.40 -1.81 -4.54
C ARG A 98 4.23 -0.40 -4.02
N VAL A 99 4.95 0.51 -4.67
CA VAL A 99 5.00 1.92 -4.28
C VAL A 99 4.32 2.73 -5.37
N PHE A 100 3.44 3.62 -4.94
CA PHE A 100 2.69 4.53 -5.81
C PHE A 100 2.82 5.95 -5.28
N GLY A 101 2.67 6.90 -6.18
CA GLY A 101 2.57 8.32 -5.83
C GLY A 101 1.36 8.90 -6.51
N LYS A 102 0.57 9.65 -5.76
CA LYS A 102 -0.63 10.27 -6.29
C LYS A 102 -0.82 11.64 -5.65
N GLU A 103 -1.27 12.60 -6.45
CA GLU A 103 -1.53 13.95 -5.95
C GLU A 103 -2.91 14.03 -5.32
N TYR A 104 -2.97 14.62 -4.13
CA TYR A 104 -4.20 14.93 -3.40
C TYR A 104 -4.12 16.38 -2.96
N VAL A 105 -5.12 17.17 -3.30
CA VAL A 105 -5.20 18.60 -2.93
C VAL A 105 -3.89 19.36 -3.19
N ASN A 106 -3.31 19.12 -4.37
CA ASN A 106 -2.05 19.74 -4.83
C ASN A 106 -0.79 19.33 -4.04
N GLU A 107 -0.86 18.24 -3.30
CA GLU A 107 0.30 17.68 -2.61
C GLU A 107 0.45 16.20 -2.95
N ASP A 108 1.70 15.77 -3.10
CA ASP A 108 2.00 14.38 -3.38
C ASP A 108 1.82 13.52 -2.15
N VAL A 109 1.21 12.35 -2.36
CA VAL A 109 1.04 11.32 -1.32
C VAL A 109 1.81 10.08 -1.74
N TYR A 110 2.64 9.58 -0.83
CA TYR A 110 3.41 8.35 -0.98
C TYR A 110 2.58 7.18 -0.46
N ILE A 111 2.40 6.16 -1.31
CA ILE A 111 1.59 5.00 -0.99
C ILE A 111 2.44 3.75 -1.16
N LYS A 112 2.50 2.92 -0.13
CA LYS A 112 3.25 1.65 -0.17
C LYS A 112 2.38 0.54 0.40
N ILE A 113 2.14 -0.49 -0.41
CA ILE A 113 1.26 -1.58 -0.02
C ILE A 113 1.92 -2.93 -0.26
N ARG A 114 1.47 -3.92 0.48
CA ARG A 114 1.79 -5.33 0.26
C ARG A 114 0.50 -6.13 0.28
N VAL A 115 0.28 -6.90 -0.76
CA VAL A 115 -0.92 -7.74 -0.88
C VAL A 115 -0.54 -9.18 -0.61
N GLU A 116 -1.15 -9.75 0.43
CA GLU A 116 -0.99 -11.16 0.78
C GLU A 116 -2.30 -11.89 0.47
N LEU A 117 -2.29 -12.57 -0.66
CA LEU A 117 -3.42 -13.40 -1.06
C LEU A 117 -3.10 -14.85 -0.70
N LEU A 118 -3.72 -15.32 0.37
CA LEU A 118 -3.51 -16.69 0.83
C LEU A 118 -4.41 -17.63 0.02
N ASN A 119 -3.84 -18.21 -1.02
CA ASN A 119 -4.52 -19.18 -1.88
C ASN A 119 -4.50 -20.58 -1.28
N THR A 120 -4.88 -20.69 -0.03
CA THR A 120 -4.97 -22.01 0.56
C THR A 120 -6.42 -22.46 0.60
N THR A 121 -6.66 -23.64 0.08
CA THR A 121 -7.98 -24.27 0.13
C THR A 121 -8.44 -24.55 1.56
N HIS A 122 -7.58 -24.33 2.53
CA HIS A 122 -7.83 -24.72 3.92
C HIS A 122 -8.13 -23.55 4.84
N VAL A 123 -7.83 -22.32 4.44
CA VAL A 123 -8.03 -21.14 5.27
C VAL A 123 -8.75 -20.08 4.46
N ALA A 124 -10.05 -20.03 4.60
CA ALA A 124 -10.85 -19.00 3.96
C ALA A 124 -10.67 -17.68 4.71
N GLY A 125 -10.41 -16.62 3.97
CA GLY A 125 -10.52 -15.26 4.48
C GLY A 125 -9.31 -14.64 5.13
N ASP A 126 -8.12 -15.23 4.95
CA ASP A 126 -6.91 -14.66 5.55
C ASP A 126 -6.11 -13.78 4.59
N SER A 127 -6.65 -13.49 3.41
CA SER A 127 -6.04 -12.53 2.50
C SER A 127 -6.17 -11.12 3.05
N PHE A 128 -5.10 -10.35 2.95
CA PHE A 128 -5.12 -8.96 3.43
C PHE A 128 -4.24 -8.06 2.57
N ILE A 129 -4.54 -6.77 2.65
CA ILE A 129 -3.73 -5.71 2.09
C ILE A 129 -3.12 -4.95 3.24
N LEU A 130 -1.79 -5.00 3.34
CA LEU A 130 -1.07 -4.20 4.33
C LEU A 130 -0.77 -2.84 3.72
N VAL A 131 -1.35 -1.79 4.29
CA VAL A 131 -1.06 -0.41 3.88
C VAL A 131 0.01 0.11 4.83
N MET A 132 1.24 0.10 4.35
CA MET A 132 2.41 0.51 5.13
C MET A 132 2.57 2.02 5.13
N SER A 133 2.27 2.65 4.01
CA SER A 133 2.39 4.09 3.85
C SER A 133 1.20 4.63 3.07
N PHE A 134 0.62 5.67 3.60
CA PHE A 134 -0.32 6.54 2.91
C PHE A 134 -0.16 7.90 3.57
N HIS A 135 0.84 8.65 3.12
CA HIS A 135 1.21 9.89 3.78
C HIS A 135 1.74 10.91 2.78
N PHE A 136 1.61 12.18 3.14
CA PHE A 136 2.22 13.24 2.34
C PHE A 136 3.72 13.00 2.19
N ALA A 137 4.19 13.24 0.98
CA ALA A 137 5.60 13.02 0.64
C ALA A 137 6.48 14.20 1.04
#